data_bce41723b29217f1a3db5fe9a31b0012
#
_entry.id   bce41723b29217f1a3db5fe9a31b0012
#
_cell.length_a   1.000
_cell.length_b   1.000
_cell.length_c   1.000
_cell.angle_alpha   90.00
_cell.angle_beta   90.00
_cell.angle_gamma   90.00
#
_symmetry.space_group_name_H-M   'P 1'
#
loop_
_entity.id
_entity.type
_entity.pdbx_description
1 polymer ?
#
loop_
_entity_poly.entity_id
_entity_poly.type
_entity_poly.pdbx_seq_one_letter_code
_entity_poly.pdbx_strand_id
1 'polypeptide(L)'
;MKNLAKNILFFTLATLSHSSFAQKNVSEQVNVVRSYKPILAEALRINTNPEIKTDLVQIEPLNYQKIIFGLDSLTKTSPVEAEKMKSESITKIYPAYLRLAGGNYANSLVDFYLSNLRAKDYQTGLAYNHRAASNSKVANMNNSTNNLSAWAKKMNTSNTLSAAFNYHRGVSNYYGYNHDSLIFSKDTTRQQYDIISLQTSLVSNIDNTSKLKYDVFFNVYSLNDAWSTKENRMITGGNFSYDVYDFKIGLDASQSEKNAISNKNNLMEFSPNVSLKEGEGTLTIGLISFIESGDKSSFHAYPNVKYTYEWKAASLVAFAGMNGKMHKNSLYQFAQENPFIGSVNILNTNEKLTLYAGARGSIGTKTAYLLNVNLSQTENDAYFVVDQSDMRKYTIIYDGKNASAFHLSAEMTHQSNSKLRLFGKLNIHSYQTDTLREAYHRPTYEINAGATYAIADKFRLQLDMIAYSSMKAPDYRLGTINNIDGGTDLNLAIDYKYSKIISVFTQFNNILNYQRARYLYYNNYGFQAMLGLSFNF
;
A
#
# COMPACT_ATOMS: atom_id res chain seq x y z
N MET A 1 -13.57 -11.05 37.60
CA MET A 1 -12.85 -10.71 36.36
C MET A 1 -11.96 -9.48 36.46
N LYS A 2 -12.35 -8.36 37.12
CA LYS A 2 -11.48 -7.16 37.29
C LYS A 2 -10.11 -7.44 37.94
N ASN A 3 -10.02 -8.41 38.86
CA ASN A 3 -8.78 -8.73 39.51
C ASN A 3 -7.86 -9.65 38.69
N LEU A 4 -8.43 -10.43 37.76
CA LEU A 4 -7.65 -11.33 36.90
C LEU A 4 -6.91 -10.52 35.80
N ALA A 5 -7.58 -9.52 35.22
CA ALA A 5 -6.97 -8.63 34.22
C ALA A 5 -5.84 -7.76 34.81
N LYS A 6 -6.00 -7.28 36.06
CA LYS A 6 -4.94 -6.54 36.76
C LYS A 6 -3.73 -7.41 37.04
N ASN A 7 -3.93 -8.67 37.44
CA ASN A 7 -2.84 -9.60 37.73
C ASN A 7 -2.11 -10.06 36.47
N ILE A 8 -2.82 -10.24 35.34
CA ILE A 8 -2.20 -10.55 34.04
C ILE A 8 -1.36 -9.36 33.55
N LEU A 9 -1.86 -8.13 33.68
CA LEU A 9 -1.14 -6.94 33.28
C LEU A 9 0.11 -6.70 34.15
N PHE A 10 0.05 -7.01 35.43
CA PHE A 10 1.19 -6.91 36.33
C PHE A 10 2.25 -8.00 36.11
N PHE A 11 1.84 -9.20 35.74
CA PHE A 11 2.74 -10.31 35.41
C PHE A 11 3.47 -10.09 34.07
N THR A 12 2.82 -9.50 33.09
CA THR A 12 3.44 -9.14 31.81
C THR A 12 4.39 -7.95 31.92
N LEU A 13 4.16 -7.00 32.84
CA LEU A 13 5.11 -5.91 33.10
C LEU A 13 6.33 -6.36 33.93
N ALA A 14 6.16 -7.32 34.83
CA ALA A 14 7.25 -7.79 35.70
C ALA A 14 8.26 -8.70 35.00
N THR A 15 7.88 -9.36 33.88
CA THR A 15 8.79 -10.18 33.07
C THR A 15 9.61 -9.39 32.05
N LEU A 16 9.30 -8.11 31.84
CA LEU A 16 10.00 -7.23 30.92
C LEU A 16 11.29 -6.59 31.45
N SER A 17 11.67 -6.87 32.72
CA SER A 17 12.84 -6.23 33.35
C SER A 17 14.17 -6.98 33.23
N HIS A 18 14.21 -8.13 32.56
CA HIS A 18 15.47 -8.87 32.35
C HIS A 18 15.56 -9.43 30.92
N SER A 19 16.12 -8.65 30.07
CA SER A 19 16.97 -8.97 28.92
C SER A 19 16.72 -8.01 27.75
N SER A 20 17.65 -7.08 27.66
CA SER A 20 17.88 -6.27 26.47
C SER A 20 18.34 -7.18 25.34
N PHE A 21 17.50 -7.49 24.36
CA PHE A 21 17.92 -7.85 23.00
C PHE A 21 16.82 -7.50 22.00
N ALA A 22 17.18 -6.65 21.10
CA ALA A 22 16.46 -6.20 19.90
C ALA A 22 16.40 -7.34 18.85
N GLN A 23 15.50 -7.47 18.02
CA GLN A 23 14.76 -6.79 16.97
C GLN A 23 14.50 -7.65 15.75
N LYS A 24 13.44 -7.52 14.98
CA LYS A 24 13.25 -7.15 13.58
C LYS A 24 11.84 -7.29 13.00
N ASN A 25 11.55 -6.46 12.12
CA ASN A 25 10.43 -6.00 11.30
C ASN A 25 9.37 -6.98 10.85
N VAL A 26 8.11 -6.53 11.03
CA VAL A 26 7.02 -6.79 10.10
C VAL A 26 6.80 -5.54 9.29
N SER A 27 7.15 -5.58 8.02
CA SER A 27 6.56 -4.71 7.05
C SER A 27 5.43 -5.50 6.37
N GLU A 28 4.18 -5.15 6.59
CA GLU A 28 3.32 -5.11 5.44
C GLU A 28 4.02 -4.16 4.50
N GLN A 29 4.78 -4.71 3.57
CA GLN A 29 5.23 -3.96 2.42
C GLN A 29 3.97 -3.63 1.63
N VAL A 30 3.35 -2.52 1.99
CA VAL A 30 2.67 -1.74 0.99
C VAL A 30 3.79 -1.29 0.07
N ASN A 31 4.04 -2.07 -0.95
CA ASN A 31 4.86 -1.68 -2.08
C ASN A 31 4.22 -0.43 -2.68
N VAL A 32 4.63 0.72 -2.16
CA VAL A 32 4.33 1.99 -2.81
C VAL A 32 5.40 2.25 -3.85
N VAL A 33 5.49 1.35 -4.84
CA VAL A 33 5.66 1.80 -6.19
C VAL A 33 4.27 2.23 -6.61
N ARG A 34 3.82 3.35 -6.08
CA ARG A 34 2.64 4.01 -6.62
C ARG A 34 3.04 4.57 -7.97
N SER A 35 2.81 3.79 -9.02
CA SER A 35 2.34 4.43 -10.23
C SER A 35 1.23 5.39 -9.76
N TYR A 36 1.39 6.66 -10.05
CA TYR A 36 0.38 7.69 -9.84
C TYR A 36 -0.96 7.15 -10.37
N LYS A 37 -1.84 6.72 -9.46
CA LYS A 37 -3.25 6.53 -9.78
C LYS A 37 -3.85 7.92 -9.67
N PRO A 38 -4.37 8.52 -10.75
CA PRO A 38 -5.17 9.71 -10.62
C PRO A 38 -6.41 9.33 -9.80
N ILE A 39 -6.35 9.60 -8.51
CA ILE A 39 -7.54 9.57 -7.68
C ILE A 39 -8.27 10.84 -8.07
N LEU A 40 -9.32 10.71 -8.88
CA LEU A 40 -10.40 11.68 -8.85
C LEU A 40 -10.78 11.76 -7.37
N ALA A 41 -10.49 12.92 -6.75
CA ALA A 41 -10.91 13.16 -5.39
C ALA A 41 -12.42 12.97 -5.38
N GLU A 42 -12.88 11.82 -4.89
CA GLU A 42 -14.25 11.69 -4.46
C GLU A 42 -14.47 12.81 -3.46
N ALA A 43 -15.39 13.71 -3.79
CA ALA A 43 -15.84 14.69 -2.84
C ALA A 43 -16.39 13.88 -1.67
N LEU A 44 -15.63 13.85 -0.58
CA LEU A 44 -16.08 13.31 0.69
C LEU A 44 -17.33 14.10 1.05
N ARG A 45 -18.51 13.53 0.83
CA ARG A 45 -19.73 14.01 1.45
C ARG A 45 -19.51 13.89 2.94
N ILE A 46 -19.34 15.02 3.60
CA ILE A 46 -19.46 15.12 5.03
C ILE A 46 -20.94 14.93 5.33
N ASN A 47 -21.35 13.69 5.60
CA ASN A 47 -22.66 13.37 6.17
C ASN A 47 -22.60 13.56 7.69
N THR A 48 -22.27 14.74 8.13
CA THR A 48 -22.56 15.18 9.48
C THR A 48 -23.71 16.17 9.38
N ASN A 49 -24.92 15.71 9.70
CA ASN A 49 -25.98 16.64 10.08
C ASN A 49 -25.42 17.43 11.26
N PRO A 50 -25.39 18.76 11.19
CA PRO A 50 -25.04 19.56 12.36
C PRO A 50 -26.12 19.32 13.41
N GLU A 51 -25.79 18.66 14.51
CA GLU A 51 -26.60 18.69 15.71
C GLU A 51 -26.54 20.13 16.27
N ILE A 52 -27.63 20.82 16.17
CA ILE A 52 -27.84 22.10 16.87
C ILE A 52 -27.93 21.76 18.35
N LYS A 53 -26.85 21.96 19.09
CA LYS A 53 -26.93 21.99 20.55
C LYS A 53 -27.72 23.23 20.93
N THR A 54 -28.99 23.07 21.22
CA THR A 54 -29.79 24.08 21.88
C THR A 54 -29.36 24.11 23.35
N ASP A 55 -28.42 24.96 23.68
CA ASP A 55 -28.27 25.40 25.06
C ASP A 55 -29.54 26.17 25.42
N LEU A 56 -30.36 25.58 26.28
CA LEU A 56 -31.51 26.23 26.86
C LEU A 56 -31.00 27.36 27.76
N VAL A 57 -30.83 28.54 27.16
CA VAL A 57 -30.69 29.76 27.93
C VAL A 57 -32.05 30.01 28.56
N GLN A 58 -32.18 29.90 29.88
CA GLN A 58 -33.33 30.39 30.63
C GLN A 58 -33.41 31.90 30.43
N ILE A 59 -34.34 32.35 29.57
CA ILE A 59 -34.65 33.74 29.41
C ILE A 59 -35.62 34.11 30.53
N GLU A 60 -35.19 34.93 31.46
CA GLU A 60 -36.10 35.56 32.42
C GLU A 60 -37.18 36.34 31.66
N PRO A 61 -38.46 36.32 32.11
CA PRO A 61 -39.51 37.00 31.40
C PRO A 61 -39.31 38.51 31.51
N LEU A 62 -38.92 39.15 30.42
CA LEU A 62 -38.88 40.60 30.31
C LEU A 62 -40.33 41.14 30.28
N ASN A 63 -40.67 41.94 31.29
CA ASN A 63 -41.98 42.59 31.43
C ASN A 63 -42.03 43.79 30.51
N TYR A 64 -42.59 43.65 29.31
CA TYR A 64 -42.78 44.75 28.38
C TYR A 64 -44.08 45.50 28.69
N GLN A 65 -44.00 46.78 29.07
CA GLN A 65 -45.15 47.68 29.04
C GLN A 65 -45.59 47.93 27.60
N LYS A 66 -46.79 47.50 27.29
CA LYS A 66 -47.42 47.64 25.97
C LYS A 66 -47.74 49.07 25.69
N ILE A 67 -46.89 49.80 24.96
CA ILE A 67 -47.22 51.10 24.41
C ILE A 67 -48.03 50.89 23.13
N ILE A 68 -49.32 51.20 23.15
CA ILE A 68 -50.15 51.09 21.95
C ILE A 68 -49.98 52.40 21.18
N PHE A 69 -49.16 52.38 20.12
CA PHE A 69 -49.23 53.38 19.06
C PHE A 69 -50.13 52.83 17.95
N GLY A 70 -51.30 53.48 17.80
CA GLY A 70 -52.13 53.28 16.64
C GLY A 70 -51.47 53.92 15.42
N LEU A 71 -50.91 53.08 14.51
CA LEU A 71 -50.58 53.50 13.18
C LEU A 71 -51.20 52.50 12.19
N ASP A 72 -52.29 52.93 11.60
CA ASP A 72 -52.83 52.29 10.40
C ASP A 72 -51.87 52.53 9.26
N SER A 73 -50.97 51.55 9.05
CA SER A 73 -50.19 51.41 7.82
C SER A 73 -50.31 50.00 7.32
N LEU A 74 -51.24 49.84 6.39
CA LEU A 74 -51.38 48.62 5.62
C LEU A 74 -50.19 48.46 4.64
N THR A 75 -49.06 48.03 5.13
CA THR A 75 -48.06 47.45 4.29
C THR A 75 -48.39 45.95 4.11
N LYS A 76 -49.03 45.62 2.99
CA LYS A 76 -49.09 44.24 2.51
C LYS A 76 -47.66 43.77 2.28
N THR A 77 -47.08 43.08 3.24
CA THR A 77 -45.89 42.28 2.98
C THR A 77 -46.30 41.12 2.09
N SER A 78 -45.85 41.12 0.83
CA SER A 78 -45.90 39.92 -0.02
C SER A 78 -45.22 38.76 0.72
N PRO A 79 -45.86 37.58 0.79
CA PRO A 79 -45.19 36.45 1.38
C PRO A 79 -43.92 36.22 0.60
N VAL A 80 -42.78 36.18 1.29
CA VAL A 80 -41.50 35.79 0.71
C VAL A 80 -41.67 34.32 0.29
N GLU A 81 -41.79 34.08 -1.01
CA GLU A 81 -41.75 32.72 -1.54
C GLU A 81 -40.38 32.11 -1.16
N ALA A 82 -40.43 31.00 -0.42
CA ALA A 82 -39.22 30.25 -0.12
C ALA A 82 -38.56 29.86 -1.45
N GLU A 83 -37.41 30.43 -1.72
CA GLU A 83 -36.61 30.08 -2.89
C GLU A 83 -36.30 28.59 -2.80
N LYS A 84 -36.89 27.78 -3.70
CA LYS A 84 -36.61 26.37 -3.77
C LYS A 84 -35.12 26.26 -4.06
N MET A 85 -34.36 25.70 -3.12
CA MET A 85 -32.96 25.33 -3.36
C MET A 85 -32.91 24.54 -4.68
N LYS A 86 -32.24 25.12 -5.66
CA LYS A 86 -31.96 24.39 -6.89
C LYS A 86 -31.22 23.11 -6.49
N SER A 87 -31.82 21.96 -6.79
CA SER A 87 -31.12 20.69 -6.59
C SER A 87 -29.77 20.80 -7.31
N GLU A 88 -28.69 20.59 -6.58
CA GLU A 88 -27.36 20.59 -7.19
C GLU A 88 -27.38 19.64 -8.38
N SER A 89 -27.06 20.15 -9.56
CA SER A 89 -27.00 19.32 -10.76
C SER A 89 -25.90 18.29 -10.57
N ILE A 90 -26.28 17.01 -10.61
CA ILE A 90 -25.33 15.92 -10.49
C ILE A 90 -24.26 16.13 -11.58
N THR A 91 -23.02 16.31 -11.16
CA THR A 91 -21.88 16.52 -12.07
C THR A 91 -21.81 15.37 -13.08
N LYS A 92 -21.71 15.69 -14.37
CA LYS A 92 -21.55 14.70 -15.43
C LYS A 92 -20.27 13.88 -15.14
N ILE A 93 -20.41 12.58 -15.03
CA ILE A 93 -19.30 11.62 -14.93
C ILE A 93 -19.03 11.09 -16.33
N TYR A 94 -17.76 10.93 -16.66
CA TYR A 94 -17.34 10.39 -17.97
C TYR A 94 -16.98 8.92 -17.81
N PRO A 95 -17.43 8.04 -18.73
CA PRO A 95 -17.13 6.61 -18.67
C PRO A 95 -15.70 6.27 -19.05
N ALA A 96 -15.05 7.11 -19.82
CA ALA A 96 -13.71 6.85 -20.31
C ALA A 96 -12.73 8.00 -19.96
N TYR A 97 -11.48 7.62 -19.72
CA TYR A 97 -10.37 8.51 -19.46
C TYR A 97 -9.15 8.04 -20.25
N LEU A 98 -8.50 8.95 -20.97
CA LEU A 98 -7.25 8.71 -21.67
C LEU A 98 -6.22 9.76 -21.25
N ARG A 99 -5.00 9.32 -20.95
CA ARG A 99 -3.87 10.18 -20.63
C ARG A 99 -2.66 9.75 -21.42
N LEU A 100 -2.02 10.69 -22.11
CA LEU A 100 -0.87 10.46 -22.95
C LEU A 100 0.22 11.46 -22.59
N ALA A 101 1.48 11.01 -22.48
CA ALA A 101 2.61 11.90 -22.30
C ALA A 101 3.88 11.35 -22.96
N GLY A 102 4.78 12.28 -23.29
CA GLY A 102 6.14 12.00 -23.74
C GLY A 102 7.14 12.93 -23.06
N GLY A 103 8.40 12.52 -23.01
CA GLY A 103 9.43 13.28 -22.34
C GLY A 103 10.87 12.92 -22.72
N ASN A 104 11.84 13.50 -22.02
CA ASN A 104 13.24 13.11 -22.15
C ASN A 104 13.45 11.65 -21.75
N TYR A 105 14.62 11.04 -22.02
CA TYR A 105 14.86 9.60 -21.88
C TYR A 105 13.88 8.74 -22.66
N ALA A 106 13.34 9.23 -23.78
CA ALA A 106 12.27 8.57 -24.54
C ALA A 106 11.11 8.11 -23.63
N ASN A 107 10.84 8.87 -22.57
CA ASN A 107 9.72 8.58 -21.69
C ASN A 107 8.40 8.60 -22.47
N SER A 108 7.62 7.55 -22.28
CA SER A 108 6.26 7.45 -22.79
C SER A 108 5.30 6.95 -21.72
N LEU A 109 4.10 7.54 -21.74
CA LEU A 109 3.03 7.24 -20.79
C LEU A 109 1.71 7.16 -21.54
N VAL A 110 0.99 6.07 -21.32
CA VAL A 110 -0.40 5.89 -21.76
C VAL A 110 -1.20 5.33 -20.60
N ASP A 111 -2.24 6.03 -20.18
CA ASP A 111 -3.25 5.52 -19.26
C ASP A 111 -4.61 5.58 -19.94
N PHE A 112 -5.28 4.46 -20.02
CA PHE A 112 -6.64 4.35 -20.52
C PHE A 112 -7.51 3.64 -19.48
N TYR A 113 -8.67 4.21 -19.20
CA TYR A 113 -9.68 3.65 -18.30
C TYR A 113 -11.05 3.76 -18.94
N LEU A 114 -11.81 2.70 -18.87
CA LEU A 114 -13.19 2.63 -19.29
C LEU A 114 -14.00 1.91 -18.22
N SER A 115 -15.13 2.47 -17.79
CA SER A 115 -16.03 1.80 -16.84
C SER A 115 -17.47 2.23 -17.08
N ASN A 116 -18.42 1.35 -16.77
CA ASN A 116 -19.82 1.72 -16.79
C ASN A 116 -20.12 2.71 -15.65
N LEU A 117 -21.03 3.64 -15.94
CA LEU A 117 -21.42 4.68 -15.00
C LEU A 117 -22.64 4.26 -14.18
N ARG A 118 -22.58 4.51 -12.86
CA ARG A 118 -23.72 4.53 -11.92
C ARG A 118 -24.67 3.33 -11.98
N ALA A 119 -24.19 2.16 -12.35
CA ALA A 119 -24.98 0.95 -12.23
C ALA A 119 -25.10 0.55 -10.75
N LYS A 120 -26.32 0.23 -10.30
CA LYS A 120 -26.56 -0.17 -8.89
C LYS A 120 -26.16 -1.61 -8.64
N ASP A 121 -26.35 -2.48 -9.63
CA ASP A 121 -26.26 -3.93 -9.45
C ASP A 121 -24.97 -4.52 -10.01
N TYR A 122 -24.32 -3.82 -10.92
CA TYR A 122 -23.07 -4.30 -11.54
C TYR A 122 -22.11 -3.15 -11.88
N GLN A 123 -20.83 -3.43 -11.83
CA GLN A 123 -19.78 -2.55 -12.29
C GLN A 123 -18.81 -3.35 -13.15
N THR A 124 -18.48 -2.81 -14.33
CA THR A 124 -17.48 -3.40 -15.22
C THR A 124 -16.51 -2.34 -15.66
N GLY A 125 -15.28 -2.72 -15.96
CA GLY A 125 -14.31 -1.78 -16.45
C GLY A 125 -13.11 -2.46 -17.09
N LEU A 126 -12.36 -1.64 -17.81
CA LEU A 126 -11.11 -1.96 -18.48
C LEU A 126 -10.09 -0.87 -18.16
N ALA A 127 -8.85 -1.25 -17.88
CA ALA A 127 -7.74 -0.33 -17.73
C ALA A 127 -6.54 -0.82 -18.52
N TYR A 128 -5.84 0.09 -19.18
CA TYR A 128 -4.54 -0.15 -19.78
C TYR A 128 -3.57 0.93 -19.34
N ASN A 129 -2.39 0.52 -18.87
CA ASN A 129 -1.33 1.43 -18.46
C ASN A 129 -0.03 1.04 -19.15
N HIS A 130 0.63 1.98 -19.76
CA HIS A 130 1.95 1.86 -20.35
C HIS A 130 2.89 2.90 -19.77
N ARG A 131 4.10 2.48 -19.43
CA ARG A 131 5.22 3.33 -19.03
C ARG A 131 6.46 2.77 -19.70
N ALA A 132 7.30 3.65 -20.28
CA ALA A 132 8.61 3.25 -20.75
C ALA A 132 9.60 4.40 -20.59
N ALA A 133 10.88 4.05 -20.43
CA ALA A 133 12.00 4.98 -20.42
C ALA A 133 13.25 4.30 -20.98
N SER A 134 14.11 5.08 -21.64
CA SER A 134 15.39 4.60 -22.18
C SER A 134 16.44 5.70 -22.10
N ASN A 135 17.61 5.37 -21.57
CA ASN A 135 18.73 6.29 -21.52
C ASN A 135 19.72 5.99 -22.66
N SER A 136 19.86 6.92 -23.59
CA SER A 136 20.80 6.78 -24.72
C SER A 136 22.28 6.89 -24.33
N LYS A 137 22.58 7.46 -23.16
CA LYS A 137 23.96 7.64 -22.68
C LYS A 137 24.51 6.42 -21.93
N VAL A 138 23.64 5.52 -21.43
CA VAL A 138 24.02 4.30 -20.75
C VAL A 138 23.44 3.14 -21.52
N ALA A 139 24.30 2.31 -22.11
CA ALA A 139 23.88 1.16 -22.91
C ALA A 139 23.00 0.22 -22.09
N ASN A 140 21.93 -0.27 -22.70
CA ASN A 140 20.98 -1.19 -22.08
C ASN A 140 20.18 -0.62 -20.87
N MET A 141 20.31 0.67 -20.54
CA MET A 141 19.49 1.28 -19.51
C MET A 141 18.11 1.66 -20.08
N ASN A 142 17.24 0.66 -20.14
CA ASN A 142 15.87 0.84 -20.58
C ASN A 142 14.91 -0.04 -19.77
N ASN A 143 13.69 0.45 -19.62
CA ASN A 143 12.60 -0.28 -18.98
C ASN A 143 11.27 0.01 -19.68
N SER A 144 10.34 -0.91 -19.57
CA SER A 144 8.94 -0.67 -19.92
C SER A 144 8.01 -1.54 -19.09
N THR A 145 6.84 -1.02 -18.81
CA THR A 145 5.79 -1.74 -18.10
C THR A 145 4.47 -1.54 -18.83
N ASN A 146 3.75 -2.64 -19.06
CA ASN A 146 2.43 -2.66 -19.65
C ASN A 146 1.50 -3.45 -18.73
N ASN A 147 0.37 -2.85 -18.39
CA ASN A 147 -0.65 -3.47 -17.55
C ASN A 147 -2.00 -3.38 -18.27
N LEU A 148 -2.67 -4.49 -18.42
CA LEU A 148 -4.05 -4.58 -18.88
C LEU A 148 -4.87 -5.23 -17.78
N SER A 149 -5.95 -4.58 -17.37
CA SER A 149 -6.87 -5.08 -16.35
C SER A 149 -8.30 -4.97 -16.84
N ALA A 150 -9.07 -6.04 -16.69
CA ALA A 150 -10.50 -6.05 -16.93
C ALA A 150 -11.19 -6.58 -15.67
N TRP A 151 -12.24 -5.92 -15.21
CA TRP A 151 -12.96 -6.33 -14.01
C TRP A 151 -14.47 -6.27 -14.17
N ALA A 152 -15.12 -7.12 -13.42
CA ALA A 152 -16.55 -7.12 -13.25
C ALA A 152 -16.91 -7.32 -11.78
N LYS A 153 -17.92 -6.60 -11.31
CA LYS A 153 -18.46 -6.70 -9.96
C LYS A 153 -19.96 -6.75 -10.03
N LYS A 154 -20.58 -7.73 -9.36
CA LYS A 154 -22.01 -7.84 -9.18
C LYS A 154 -22.34 -7.59 -7.71
N MET A 155 -23.16 -6.59 -7.46
CA MET A 155 -23.58 -6.17 -6.13
C MET A 155 -25.02 -6.62 -5.89
N ASN A 156 -25.20 -7.57 -4.97
CA ASN A 156 -26.52 -7.97 -4.49
C ASN A 156 -26.74 -7.34 -3.11
N THR A 157 -27.94 -7.43 -2.57
CA THR A 157 -28.25 -6.92 -1.22
C THR A 157 -27.39 -7.60 -0.15
N SER A 158 -27.18 -8.93 -0.24
CA SER A 158 -26.48 -9.71 0.78
C SER A 158 -24.98 -9.87 0.55
N ASN A 159 -24.52 -9.79 -0.70
CA ASN A 159 -23.12 -10.02 -1.05
C ASN A 159 -22.70 -9.30 -2.31
N THR A 160 -21.40 -9.19 -2.49
CA THR A 160 -20.75 -8.65 -3.69
C THR A 160 -19.79 -9.71 -4.25
N LEU A 161 -20.02 -10.10 -5.51
CA LEU A 161 -19.12 -10.95 -6.28
C LEU A 161 -18.24 -10.06 -7.16
N SER A 162 -16.92 -10.24 -7.10
CA SER A 162 -15.97 -9.52 -7.93
C SER A 162 -15.09 -10.50 -8.69
N ALA A 163 -14.73 -10.13 -9.93
CA ALA A 163 -13.75 -10.84 -10.73
C ALA A 163 -12.87 -9.83 -11.45
N ALA A 164 -11.55 -10.09 -11.52
CA ALA A 164 -10.61 -9.27 -12.25
C ALA A 164 -9.60 -10.15 -12.98
N PHE A 165 -9.41 -9.88 -14.26
CA PHE A 165 -8.37 -10.43 -15.10
C PHE A 165 -7.27 -9.38 -15.25
N ASN A 166 -5.99 -9.77 -15.08
CA ASN A 166 -4.87 -8.86 -15.27
C ASN A 166 -3.79 -9.53 -16.11
N TYR A 167 -3.21 -8.74 -17.00
CA TYR A 167 -1.99 -9.05 -17.73
C TYR A 167 -0.95 -7.97 -17.44
N HIS A 168 0.21 -8.38 -16.97
CA HIS A 168 1.35 -7.52 -16.70
C HIS A 168 2.54 -7.96 -17.52
N ARG A 169 3.16 -7.03 -18.24
CA ARG A 169 4.47 -7.22 -18.87
C ARG A 169 5.44 -6.17 -18.38
N GLY A 170 6.46 -6.60 -17.65
CA GLY A 170 7.60 -5.79 -17.24
C GLY A 170 8.83 -6.17 -18.06
N VAL A 171 9.51 -5.19 -18.65
CA VAL A 171 10.79 -5.39 -19.35
C VAL A 171 11.83 -4.48 -18.73
N SER A 172 12.99 -5.02 -18.43
CA SER A 172 14.18 -4.28 -17.99
C SER A 172 15.41 -4.97 -18.56
N ASN A 173 16.51 -4.24 -18.65
CA ASN A 173 17.76 -4.85 -19.10
C ASN A 173 18.80 -4.82 -17.98
N TYR A 174 19.65 -5.82 -17.96
CA TYR A 174 20.79 -5.90 -17.04
C TYR A 174 21.89 -4.94 -17.48
N TYR A 175 21.86 -3.67 -16.99
CA TYR A 175 22.87 -2.65 -17.31
C TYR A 175 23.89 -2.43 -16.19
N GLY A 176 23.84 -3.20 -15.11
CA GLY A 176 24.74 -3.10 -13.95
C GLY A 176 26.13 -3.70 -14.20
N TYR A 177 26.78 -3.38 -15.32
CA TYR A 177 28.14 -3.82 -15.65
C TYR A 177 29.04 -2.63 -15.97
N ASN A 178 30.36 -2.87 -16.09
CA ASN A 178 31.29 -1.81 -16.49
C ASN A 178 31.20 -1.58 -18.01
N HIS A 179 30.64 -0.44 -18.41
CA HIS A 179 30.41 -0.05 -19.80
C HIS A 179 31.68 0.35 -20.56
N ASP A 180 32.79 0.66 -19.85
CA ASP A 180 34.06 1.02 -20.48
C ASP A 180 34.83 -0.20 -20.99
N SER A 181 34.60 -1.36 -20.36
CA SER A 181 35.33 -2.60 -20.66
C SER A 181 34.48 -3.72 -21.24
N LEU A 182 33.16 -3.64 -21.13
CA LEU A 182 32.24 -4.71 -21.54
C LEU A 182 31.13 -4.16 -22.44
N ILE A 183 30.85 -4.89 -23.51
CA ILE A 183 29.77 -4.59 -24.45
C ILE A 183 28.86 -5.80 -24.53
N PHE A 184 27.59 -5.62 -24.23
CA PHE A 184 26.56 -6.64 -24.35
C PHE A 184 25.46 -6.20 -25.31
N SER A 185 24.97 -7.12 -26.12
CA SER A 185 23.80 -6.87 -26.95
C SER A 185 22.54 -6.67 -26.07
N LYS A 186 21.56 -5.97 -26.61
CA LYS A 186 20.30 -5.75 -25.91
C LYS A 186 19.57 -7.06 -25.60
N ASP A 187 19.65 -8.03 -26.48
CA ASP A 187 18.97 -9.32 -26.31
C ASP A 187 19.59 -10.16 -25.20
N THR A 188 20.91 -10.11 -25.02
CA THR A 188 21.61 -10.85 -23.95
C THR A 188 21.46 -10.22 -22.57
N THR A 189 20.97 -8.99 -22.49
CA THR A 189 20.71 -8.27 -21.24
C THR A 189 19.24 -8.15 -20.90
N ARG A 190 18.35 -8.50 -21.84
CA ARG A 190 16.92 -8.32 -21.68
C ARG A 190 16.34 -9.31 -20.67
N GLN A 191 15.69 -8.77 -19.65
CA GLN A 191 14.77 -9.49 -18.78
C GLN A 191 13.34 -9.03 -19.06
N GLN A 192 12.43 -9.98 -19.13
CA GLN A 192 11.00 -9.73 -19.34
C GLN A 192 10.22 -10.67 -18.44
N TYR A 193 9.23 -10.15 -17.78
CA TYR A 193 8.25 -10.90 -17.01
C TYR A 193 6.87 -10.71 -17.61
N ASP A 194 6.24 -11.79 -18.03
CA ASP A 194 4.85 -11.85 -18.46
C ASP A 194 4.03 -12.55 -17.38
N ILE A 195 3.03 -11.87 -16.85
CA ILE A 195 2.20 -12.37 -15.76
C ILE A 195 0.73 -12.25 -16.16
N ILE A 196 0.03 -13.36 -16.14
CA ILE A 196 -1.42 -13.43 -16.32
C ILE A 196 -2.04 -13.83 -14.99
N SER A 197 -3.05 -13.11 -14.53
CA SER A 197 -3.75 -13.44 -13.29
C SER A 197 -5.26 -13.31 -13.40
N LEU A 198 -5.96 -14.18 -12.68
CA LEU A 198 -7.38 -14.10 -12.42
C LEU A 198 -7.60 -14.01 -10.91
N GLN A 199 -8.37 -13.03 -10.49
CA GLN A 199 -8.72 -12.79 -9.09
C GLN A 199 -10.23 -12.78 -8.98
N THR A 200 -10.77 -13.52 -8.02
CA THR A 200 -12.19 -13.50 -7.72
C THR A 200 -12.42 -13.39 -6.22
N SER A 201 -13.48 -12.72 -5.83
CA SER A 201 -13.88 -12.62 -4.42
C SER A 201 -15.38 -12.55 -4.25
N LEU A 202 -15.87 -13.12 -3.16
CA LEU A 202 -17.25 -13.07 -2.72
C LEU A 202 -17.27 -12.55 -1.29
N VAL A 203 -17.78 -11.33 -1.11
CA VAL A 203 -17.79 -10.63 0.17
C VAL A 203 -19.21 -10.39 0.64
N SER A 204 -19.51 -10.69 1.90
CA SER A 204 -20.81 -10.36 2.51
C SER A 204 -20.92 -8.84 2.72
N ASN A 205 -22.05 -8.27 2.29
CA ASN A 205 -22.31 -6.83 2.45
C ASN A 205 -22.70 -6.46 3.89
N ILE A 206 -22.59 -5.18 4.23
CA ILE A 206 -22.99 -4.63 5.54
C ILE A 206 -24.49 -4.86 5.77
N ASP A 207 -25.31 -4.70 4.73
CA ASP A 207 -26.77 -4.89 4.77
C ASP A 207 -27.22 -6.36 4.87
N ASN A 208 -26.27 -7.29 4.83
CA ASN A 208 -26.56 -8.69 5.03
C ASN A 208 -27.01 -8.92 6.48
N THR A 209 -28.25 -9.36 6.67
CA THR A 209 -28.86 -9.64 7.97
C THR A 209 -28.35 -10.92 8.64
N SER A 210 -27.61 -11.76 7.91
CA SER A 210 -26.98 -12.97 8.48
C SER A 210 -25.94 -12.60 9.53
N LYS A 211 -25.89 -13.37 10.62
CA LYS A 211 -24.82 -13.28 11.61
C LYS A 211 -23.46 -13.69 11.05
N LEU A 212 -23.46 -14.54 10.01
CA LEU A 212 -22.22 -14.95 9.33
C LEU A 212 -21.81 -13.88 8.32
N LYS A 213 -20.64 -13.27 8.56
CA LYS A 213 -19.94 -12.43 7.59
C LYS A 213 -18.80 -13.24 7.00
N TYR A 214 -18.56 -13.04 5.72
CA TYR A 214 -17.51 -13.76 5.01
C TYR A 214 -16.87 -12.91 3.92
N ASP A 215 -15.60 -13.22 3.65
CA ASP A 215 -14.82 -12.72 2.54
C ASP A 215 -14.02 -13.90 1.98
N VAL A 216 -14.52 -14.50 0.90
CA VAL A 216 -13.92 -15.67 0.24
C VAL A 216 -13.25 -15.22 -1.04
N PHE A 217 -12.04 -15.70 -1.28
CA PHE A 217 -11.26 -15.32 -2.46
C PHE A 217 -10.61 -16.51 -3.14
N PHE A 218 -10.44 -16.38 -4.43
CA PHE A 218 -9.66 -17.30 -5.26
C PHE A 218 -8.85 -16.48 -6.27
N ASN A 219 -7.52 -16.62 -6.22
CA ASN A 219 -6.59 -15.93 -7.07
C ASN A 219 -5.64 -16.95 -7.69
N VAL A 220 -5.38 -16.81 -8.97
CA VAL A 220 -4.40 -17.63 -9.68
C VAL A 220 -3.58 -16.76 -10.59
N TYR A 221 -2.27 -17.05 -10.69
CA TYR A 221 -1.44 -16.44 -11.69
C TYR A 221 -0.43 -17.41 -12.28
N SER A 222 0.00 -17.08 -13.50
CA SER A 222 1.13 -17.69 -14.20
C SER A 222 2.11 -16.60 -14.59
N LEU A 223 3.36 -16.77 -14.20
CA LEU A 223 4.49 -15.92 -14.57
C LEU A 223 5.43 -16.70 -15.49
N ASN A 224 5.88 -16.06 -16.56
CA ASN A 224 6.96 -16.53 -17.41
C ASN A 224 8.01 -15.43 -17.55
N ASP A 225 9.30 -15.79 -17.51
CA ASP A 225 10.38 -14.83 -17.77
C ASP A 225 11.06 -15.08 -19.14
N ALA A 226 11.97 -14.17 -19.53
CA ALA A 226 12.74 -14.30 -20.77
C ALA A 226 13.76 -15.45 -20.75
N TRP A 227 14.04 -16.04 -19.58
CA TRP A 227 15.10 -17.03 -19.36
C TRP A 227 14.54 -18.40 -18.99
N SER A 228 13.33 -18.71 -19.44
CA SER A 228 12.63 -20.00 -19.24
C SER A 228 12.31 -20.32 -17.77
N THR A 229 12.22 -19.31 -16.90
CA THR A 229 11.70 -19.48 -15.57
C THR A 229 10.18 -19.30 -15.60
N LYS A 230 9.46 -20.20 -14.94
CA LYS A 230 8.00 -20.17 -14.81
C LYS A 230 7.61 -20.25 -13.34
N GLU A 231 6.55 -19.57 -12.98
CA GLU A 231 5.91 -19.74 -11.68
C GLU A 231 4.39 -19.74 -11.85
N ASN A 232 3.74 -20.80 -11.36
CA ASN A 232 2.29 -20.88 -11.24
C ASN A 232 1.93 -20.85 -9.77
N ARG A 233 0.96 -20.02 -9.39
CA ARG A 233 0.51 -19.90 -8.00
C ARG A 233 -0.99 -19.79 -7.92
N MET A 234 -1.56 -20.48 -6.96
CA MET A 234 -2.96 -20.44 -6.59
C MET A 234 -3.07 -20.03 -5.13
N ILE A 235 -3.87 -19.02 -4.84
CA ILE A 235 -4.16 -18.54 -3.50
C ILE A 235 -5.66 -18.56 -3.33
N THR A 236 -6.16 -19.34 -2.41
CA THR A 236 -7.58 -19.43 -2.10
C THR A 236 -7.80 -19.45 -0.61
N GLY A 237 -8.94 -18.96 -0.17
CA GLY A 237 -9.27 -18.96 1.24
C GLY A 237 -10.47 -18.08 1.57
N GLY A 238 -10.67 -17.89 2.86
CA GLY A 238 -11.72 -17.02 3.34
C GLY A 238 -11.50 -16.58 4.77
N ASN A 239 -12.00 -15.39 5.06
CA ASN A 239 -12.17 -14.86 6.39
C ASN A 239 -13.66 -14.98 6.74
N PHE A 240 -13.94 -15.50 7.91
CA PHE A 240 -15.31 -15.73 8.38
C PHE A 240 -15.46 -15.17 9.78
N SER A 241 -16.54 -14.41 9.99
CA SER A 241 -16.87 -13.85 11.31
C SER A 241 -18.29 -14.24 11.68
N TYR A 242 -18.45 -14.76 12.87
CA TYR A 242 -19.74 -15.10 13.44
C TYR A 242 -19.78 -14.71 14.92
N ASP A 243 -20.54 -13.67 15.23
CA ASP A 243 -20.64 -13.07 16.56
C ASP A 243 -19.26 -12.61 17.08
N VAL A 244 -18.69 -13.28 18.08
CA VAL A 244 -17.39 -13.01 18.66
C VAL A 244 -16.25 -13.83 18.05
N TYR A 245 -16.58 -14.76 17.17
CA TYR A 245 -15.64 -15.71 16.58
C TYR A 245 -15.22 -15.25 15.19
N ASP A 246 -13.93 -15.17 14.97
CA ASP A 246 -13.31 -14.93 13.66
C ASP A 246 -12.40 -16.09 13.31
N PHE A 247 -12.46 -16.58 12.09
CA PHE A 247 -11.51 -17.57 11.62
C PHE A 247 -11.13 -17.36 10.18
N LYS A 248 -9.89 -17.65 9.89
CA LYS A 248 -9.31 -17.59 8.56
C LYS A 248 -8.84 -18.96 8.15
N ILE A 249 -9.16 -19.34 6.92
CA ILE A 249 -8.65 -20.54 6.28
C ILE A 249 -8.04 -20.12 4.96
N GLY A 250 -6.84 -20.60 4.65
CA GLY A 250 -6.15 -20.28 3.41
C GLY A 250 -5.32 -21.44 2.89
N LEU A 251 -5.20 -21.50 1.57
CA LEU A 251 -4.27 -22.33 0.84
C LEU A 251 -3.54 -21.46 -0.17
N ASP A 252 -2.23 -21.49 -0.11
CA ASP A 252 -1.36 -20.82 -1.04
C ASP A 252 -0.38 -21.84 -1.64
N ALA A 253 -0.67 -22.30 -2.83
CA ALA A 253 0.10 -23.33 -3.51
C ALA A 253 0.86 -22.73 -4.69
N SER A 254 2.16 -22.99 -4.79
CA SER A 254 2.98 -22.55 -5.92
C SER A 254 3.91 -23.64 -6.41
N GLN A 255 4.17 -23.59 -7.72
CA GLN A 255 5.19 -24.38 -8.39
C GLN A 255 6.02 -23.45 -9.26
N SER A 256 7.32 -23.47 -9.08
CA SER A 256 8.28 -22.76 -9.94
C SER A 256 9.17 -23.75 -10.67
N GLU A 257 9.48 -23.43 -11.92
CA GLU A 257 10.28 -24.29 -12.80
C GLU A 257 11.37 -23.47 -13.48
N LYS A 258 12.58 -24.03 -13.52
CA LYS A 258 13.70 -23.50 -14.30
C LYS A 258 14.62 -24.63 -14.75
N ASN A 259 14.92 -24.71 -16.06
CA ASN A 259 15.85 -25.69 -16.64
C ASN A 259 15.58 -27.13 -16.15
N ALA A 260 14.32 -27.57 -16.16
CA ALA A 260 13.84 -28.87 -15.67
C ALA A 260 13.91 -29.09 -14.13
N ILE A 261 14.37 -28.13 -13.35
CA ILE A 261 14.26 -28.16 -11.89
C ILE A 261 12.90 -27.55 -11.50
N SER A 262 12.10 -28.32 -10.79
CA SER A 262 10.77 -27.88 -10.29
C SER A 262 10.79 -27.83 -8.78
N ASN A 263 10.38 -26.71 -8.21
CA ASN A 263 10.21 -26.52 -6.78
C ASN A 263 8.73 -26.34 -6.45
N LYS A 264 8.24 -27.08 -5.47
CA LYS A 264 6.86 -26.99 -4.96
C LYS A 264 6.87 -26.37 -3.57
N ASN A 265 6.02 -25.38 -3.37
CA ASN A 265 5.86 -24.71 -2.09
C ASN A 265 4.37 -24.48 -1.85
N ASN A 266 3.80 -25.12 -0.83
CA ASN A 266 2.41 -24.93 -0.44
C ASN A 266 2.36 -24.52 1.02
N LEU A 267 1.49 -23.57 1.32
CA LEU A 267 1.26 -23.06 2.66
C LEU A 267 -0.23 -23.07 2.95
N MET A 268 -0.65 -23.81 3.96
CA MET A 268 -2.02 -23.81 4.47
C MET A 268 -2.07 -23.01 5.75
N GLU A 269 -3.08 -22.16 5.89
CA GLU A 269 -3.32 -21.35 7.08
C GLU A 269 -4.65 -21.71 7.72
N PHE A 270 -4.63 -21.84 9.06
CA PHE A 270 -5.83 -21.89 9.86
C PHE A 270 -5.65 -21.01 11.09
N SER A 271 -6.52 -20.00 11.24
CA SER A 271 -6.34 -18.95 12.25
C SER A 271 -7.66 -18.63 12.95
N PRO A 272 -8.03 -19.40 14.00
CA PRO A 272 -9.21 -19.13 14.82
C PRO A 272 -8.90 -18.00 15.83
N ASN A 273 -9.85 -17.09 16.02
CA ASN A 273 -9.76 -15.98 16.95
C ASN A 273 -11.11 -15.77 17.66
N VAL A 274 -11.06 -15.24 18.87
CA VAL A 274 -12.22 -14.79 19.64
C VAL A 274 -12.00 -13.33 20.02
N SER A 275 -12.97 -12.48 19.73
CA SER A 275 -12.92 -11.05 20.04
C SER A 275 -13.93 -10.72 21.14
N LEU A 276 -13.43 -10.32 22.31
CA LEU A 276 -14.22 -9.97 23.48
C LEU A 276 -14.24 -8.46 23.64
N LYS A 277 -15.41 -7.87 23.67
CA LYS A 277 -15.58 -6.43 23.83
C LYS A 277 -16.09 -6.11 25.22
N GLU A 278 -15.40 -5.22 25.95
CA GLU A 278 -15.81 -4.67 27.24
C GLU A 278 -15.64 -3.16 27.23
N GLY A 279 -16.76 -2.43 27.23
CA GLY A 279 -16.78 -0.97 27.12
C GLY A 279 -16.16 -0.50 25.79
N GLU A 280 -15.11 0.28 25.87
CA GLU A 280 -14.34 0.78 24.71
C GLU A 280 -13.11 -0.08 24.39
N GLY A 281 -12.87 -1.14 25.17
CA GLY A 281 -11.82 -2.11 24.97
C GLY A 281 -12.29 -3.33 24.17
N THR A 282 -11.44 -3.81 23.26
CA THR A 282 -11.65 -5.09 22.56
C THR A 282 -10.37 -5.92 22.70
N LEU A 283 -10.51 -7.11 23.26
CA LEU A 283 -9.46 -8.10 23.38
C LEU A 283 -9.69 -9.21 22.38
N THR A 284 -8.79 -9.41 21.45
CA THR A 284 -8.77 -10.54 20.51
C THR A 284 -7.72 -11.55 20.97
N ILE A 285 -8.10 -12.80 21.11
CA ILE A 285 -7.20 -13.91 21.45
C ILE A 285 -7.43 -15.02 20.43
N GLY A 286 -6.34 -15.57 19.91
CA GLY A 286 -6.41 -16.65 18.94
C GLY A 286 -5.08 -17.35 18.70
N LEU A 287 -5.09 -18.14 17.66
CA LEU A 287 -3.93 -18.89 17.18
C LEU A 287 -3.81 -18.66 15.68
N ILE A 288 -2.57 -18.53 15.21
CA ILE A 288 -2.27 -18.54 13.77
C ILE A 288 -1.43 -19.79 13.52
N SER A 289 -1.94 -20.72 12.71
CA SER A 289 -1.23 -21.94 12.39
C SER A 289 -1.00 -22.09 10.89
N PHE A 290 0.18 -22.60 10.55
CA PHE A 290 0.57 -22.88 9.17
C PHE A 290 1.10 -24.29 9.03
N ILE A 291 0.70 -24.93 7.94
CA ILE A 291 1.29 -26.20 7.46
C ILE A 291 1.99 -25.86 6.15
N GLU A 292 3.30 -26.01 6.14
CA GLU A 292 4.14 -25.94 4.93
C GLU A 292 4.27 -27.33 4.34
N SER A 293 4.13 -27.49 3.02
CA SER A 293 4.28 -28.74 2.30
C SER A 293 4.82 -28.52 0.89
N GLY A 294 5.44 -29.54 0.31
CA GLY A 294 6.11 -29.49 -0.98
C GLY A 294 7.53 -29.98 -0.83
N ASP A 295 8.53 -29.18 -1.21
CA ASP A 295 9.95 -29.57 -1.07
C ASP A 295 10.40 -29.56 0.40
N LYS A 296 9.71 -28.81 1.24
CA LYS A 296 9.81 -28.81 2.71
C LYS A 296 8.48 -29.11 3.34
N SER A 297 8.53 -29.72 4.51
CA SER A 297 7.33 -29.95 5.34
C SER A 297 7.59 -29.48 6.75
N SER A 298 6.73 -28.59 7.25
CA SER A 298 6.84 -28.05 8.60
C SER A 298 5.46 -27.61 9.12
N PHE A 299 5.34 -27.57 10.45
CA PHE A 299 4.17 -27.01 11.13
C PHE A 299 4.62 -25.86 12.03
N HIS A 300 3.91 -24.76 11.94
CA HIS A 300 4.15 -23.58 12.76
C HIS A 300 2.85 -23.13 13.41
N ALA A 301 2.93 -22.72 14.66
CA ALA A 301 1.79 -22.19 15.40
C ALA A 301 2.25 -20.98 16.22
N TYR A 302 1.49 -19.90 16.15
CA TYR A 302 1.80 -18.63 16.80
C TYR A 302 0.62 -18.14 17.61
N PRO A 303 0.85 -17.58 18.80
CA PRO A 303 -0.21 -16.86 19.51
C PRO A 303 -0.64 -15.65 18.70
N ASN A 304 -1.91 -15.31 18.77
CA ASN A 304 -2.47 -14.07 18.24
C ASN A 304 -3.24 -13.37 19.35
N VAL A 305 -2.61 -12.35 19.94
CA VAL A 305 -3.23 -11.57 21.01
C VAL A 305 -3.18 -10.11 20.63
N LYS A 306 -4.33 -9.45 20.65
CA LYS A 306 -4.45 -8.02 20.35
C LYS A 306 -5.41 -7.37 21.33
N TYR A 307 -5.00 -6.27 21.92
CA TYR A 307 -5.88 -5.38 22.66
C TYR A 307 -6.02 -4.07 21.93
N THR A 308 -7.25 -3.61 21.75
CA THR A 308 -7.59 -2.33 21.13
C THR A 308 -8.47 -1.55 22.08
N TYR A 309 -8.14 -0.28 22.31
CA TYR A 309 -8.92 0.63 23.12
C TYR A 309 -9.33 1.86 22.31
N GLU A 310 -10.64 2.12 22.22
CA GLU A 310 -11.23 3.22 21.46
C GLU A 310 -11.55 4.39 22.40
N TRP A 311 -10.69 5.37 22.47
CA TRP A 311 -10.96 6.58 23.25
C TRP A 311 -11.75 7.59 22.41
N LYS A 312 -13.07 7.42 22.39
CA LYS A 312 -13.98 8.20 21.53
C LYS A 312 -13.89 9.71 21.78
N ALA A 313 -13.80 10.14 23.04
CA ALA A 313 -13.69 11.57 23.39
C ALA A 313 -12.43 12.24 22.81
N ALA A 314 -11.34 11.48 22.61
CA ALA A 314 -10.10 11.96 22.02
C ALA A 314 -9.96 11.61 20.53
N SER A 315 -10.95 10.93 19.93
CA SER A 315 -10.85 10.39 18.56
C SER A 315 -9.56 9.57 18.35
N LEU A 316 -9.19 8.78 19.37
CA LEU A 316 -7.96 8.00 19.44
C LEU A 316 -8.29 6.52 19.60
N VAL A 317 -7.63 5.69 18.83
CA VAL A 317 -7.61 4.23 18.99
C VAL A 317 -6.18 3.80 19.26
N ALA A 318 -5.93 3.30 20.47
CA ALA A 318 -4.67 2.69 20.82
C ALA A 318 -4.77 1.17 20.70
N PHE A 319 -3.70 0.52 20.28
CA PHE A 319 -3.64 -0.93 20.17
C PHE A 319 -2.26 -1.47 20.52
N ALA A 320 -2.24 -2.66 21.05
CA ALA A 320 -1.02 -3.43 21.28
C ALA A 320 -1.30 -4.92 21.11
N GLY A 321 -0.29 -5.68 20.76
CA GLY A 321 -0.46 -7.11 20.58
C GLY A 321 0.81 -7.87 20.30
N MET A 322 0.63 -9.17 20.10
CA MET A 322 1.67 -10.09 19.69
C MET A 322 1.10 -11.12 18.71
N ASN A 323 1.89 -11.45 17.71
CA ASN A 323 1.57 -12.53 16.77
C ASN A 323 2.85 -13.12 16.15
N GLY A 324 2.68 -14.07 15.26
CA GLY A 324 3.70 -14.56 14.34
C GLY A 324 3.06 -14.88 12.99
N LYS A 325 3.86 -15.10 11.96
CA LYS A 325 3.37 -15.26 10.59
C LYS A 325 4.38 -15.98 9.70
N MET A 326 3.89 -16.79 8.78
CA MET A 326 4.68 -17.25 7.65
C MET A 326 4.46 -16.33 6.44
N HIS A 327 5.56 -15.80 5.90
CA HIS A 327 5.54 -15.06 4.65
C HIS A 327 5.93 -15.99 3.51
N LYS A 328 5.02 -16.21 2.60
CA LYS A 328 5.31 -16.99 1.42
C LYS A 328 5.97 -16.11 0.37
N ASN A 329 7.26 -16.33 0.16
CA ASN A 329 8.02 -15.70 -0.91
C ASN A 329 7.67 -16.30 -2.27
N SER A 330 7.84 -15.53 -3.34
CA SER A 330 7.60 -15.95 -4.71
C SER A 330 8.53 -15.23 -5.68
N LEU A 331 8.78 -15.82 -6.83
CA LEU A 331 9.55 -15.17 -7.90
C LEU A 331 8.86 -13.87 -8.34
N TYR A 332 7.53 -13.89 -8.44
CA TYR A 332 6.75 -12.69 -8.80
C TYR A 332 7.00 -11.53 -7.83
N GLN A 333 6.94 -11.79 -6.52
CA GLN A 333 7.20 -10.76 -5.50
C GLN A 333 8.63 -10.22 -5.60
N PHE A 334 9.62 -11.11 -5.72
CA PHE A 334 11.01 -10.69 -5.84
C PHE A 334 11.31 -9.93 -7.13
N ALA A 335 10.71 -10.33 -8.25
CA ALA A 335 10.85 -9.63 -9.53
C ALA A 335 10.17 -8.25 -9.55
N GLN A 336 9.09 -8.06 -8.78
CA GLN A 336 8.47 -6.74 -8.61
C GLN A 336 9.34 -5.81 -7.76
N GLU A 337 10.02 -6.34 -6.75
CA GLU A 337 10.91 -5.56 -5.88
C GLU A 337 12.23 -5.24 -6.59
N ASN A 338 12.83 -6.24 -7.22
CA ASN A 338 14.07 -6.09 -7.98
C ASN A 338 13.95 -6.75 -9.38
N PRO A 339 13.72 -5.95 -10.44
CA PRO A 339 13.55 -6.47 -11.79
C PRO A 339 14.83 -7.08 -12.39
N PHE A 340 15.98 -6.93 -11.72
CA PHE A 340 17.27 -7.47 -12.14
C PHE A 340 17.57 -8.86 -11.57
N ILE A 341 16.57 -9.50 -10.98
CA ILE A 341 16.72 -10.82 -10.40
C ILE A 341 16.93 -11.89 -11.50
N GLY A 342 17.85 -12.80 -11.24
CA GLY A 342 18.12 -13.97 -12.09
C GLY A 342 17.46 -15.23 -11.53
N SER A 343 18.27 -16.27 -11.29
CA SER A 343 17.81 -17.47 -10.59
C SER A 343 17.66 -17.24 -9.11
N VAL A 344 16.61 -17.81 -8.52
CA VAL A 344 16.38 -17.74 -7.07
C VAL A 344 15.97 -19.10 -6.52
N ASN A 345 16.52 -19.43 -5.37
CA ASN A 345 15.95 -20.45 -4.50
C ASN A 345 14.90 -19.76 -3.60
N ILE A 346 13.67 -20.26 -3.59
CA ILE A 346 12.57 -19.62 -2.88
C ILE A 346 12.29 -20.38 -1.59
N LEU A 347 12.60 -19.77 -0.45
CA LEU A 347 12.24 -20.23 0.89
C LEU A 347 11.21 -19.29 1.49
N ASN A 348 10.32 -19.81 2.32
CA ASN A 348 9.40 -18.98 3.10
C ASN A 348 10.13 -18.31 4.26
N THR A 349 9.75 -17.09 4.57
CA THR A 349 10.25 -16.35 5.71
C THR A 349 9.32 -16.59 6.90
N ASN A 350 9.88 -17.07 8.01
CA ASN A 350 9.15 -17.35 9.24
C ASN A 350 9.35 -16.21 10.25
N GLU A 351 8.34 -15.40 10.43
CA GLU A 351 8.27 -14.39 11.48
C GLU A 351 7.72 -15.02 12.75
N LYS A 352 8.64 -15.50 13.61
CA LYS A 352 8.32 -16.32 14.78
C LYS A 352 7.51 -15.57 15.81
N LEU A 353 7.84 -14.31 16.03
CA LEU A 353 7.19 -13.44 17.00
C LEU A 353 7.29 -11.99 16.56
N THR A 354 6.19 -11.30 16.65
CA THR A 354 6.12 -9.84 16.54
C THR A 354 5.36 -9.29 17.71
N LEU A 355 6.00 -8.40 18.45
CA LEU A 355 5.36 -7.53 19.43
C LEU A 355 5.09 -6.19 18.73
N TYR A 356 3.88 -5.70 18.84
CA TYR A 356 3.53 -4.43 18.22
C TYR A 356 2.66 -3.58 19.14
N ALA A 357 2.81 -2.27 19.00
CA ALA A 357 1.93 -1.29 19.63
C ALA A 357 1.77 -0.08 18.72
N GLY A 358 0.64 0.59 18.81
CA GLY A 358 0.39 1.76 18.00
C GLY A 358 -0.79 2.58 18.46
N ALA A 359 -0.96 3.71 17.78
CA ALA A 359 -2.07 4.61 17.98
C ALA A 359 -2.49 5.23 16.66
N ARG A 360 -3.78 5.36 16.44
CA ARG A 360 -4.34 6.06 15.28
C ARG A 360 -5.48 6.94 15.72
N GLY A 361 -5.66 8.04 15.03
CA GLY A 361 -6.73 8.95 15.38
C GLY A 361 -6.77 10.20 14.52
N SER A 362 -7.53 11.17 14.98
CA SER A 362 -7.62 12.48 14.36
C SER A 362 -7.43 13.60 15.39
N ILE A 363 -6.75 14.67 14.95
CA ILE A 363 -6.62 15.91 15.70
C ILE A 363 -7.56 16.93 15.05
N GLY A 364 -8.68 17.19 15.70
CA GLY A 364 -9.79 17.93 15.10
C GLY A 364 -10.32 17.23 13.85
N THR A 365 -10.88 18.01 12.92
CA THR A 365 -11.49 17.48 11.66
C THR A 365 -10.52 17.45 10.47
N LYS A 366 -9.29 17.93 10.64
CA LYS A 366 -8.38 18.19 9.53
C LYS A 366 -7.15 17.30 9.49
N THR A 367 -6.78 16.67 10.59
CA THR A 367 -5.54 15.89 10.70
C THR A 367 -5.84 14.47 11.12
N ALA A 368 -5.38 13.50 10.34
CA ALA A 368 -5.36 12.09 10.70
C ALA A 368 -3.92 11.62 10.89
N TYR A 369 -3.68 10.75 11.87
CA TYR A 369 -2.37 10.19 12.14
C TYR A 369 -2.42 8.70 12.46
N LEU A 370 -1.30 8.03 12.20
CA LEU A 370 -1.04 6.65 12.58
C LEU A 370 0.41 6.55 13.08
N LEU A 371 0.58 6.00 14.27
CA LEU A 371 1.88 5.64 14.82
C LEU A 371 1.90 4.14 15.08
N ASN A 372 2.96 3.46 14.68
CA ASN A 372 3.12 2.03 14.86
C ASN A 372 4.57 1.69 15.20
N VAL A 373 4.76 0.82 16.18
CA VAL A 373 6.06 0.29 16.61
C VAL A 373 5.98 -1.22 16.59
N ASN A 374 6.95 -1.88 15.98
CA ASN A 374 7.06 -3.33 15.92
C ASN A 374 8.45 -3.80 16.35
N LEU A 375 8.47 -4.92 17.05
CA LEU A 375 9.66 -5.69 17.38
C LEU A 375 9.43 -7.11 16.88
N SER A 376 10.28 -7.62 15.99
CA SER A 376 10.07 -8.96 15.42
C SER A 376 11.33 -9.83 15.50
N GLN A 377 11.11 -11.14 15.49
CA GLN A 377 12.13 -12.17 15.35
C GLN A 377 11.79 -13.03 14.13
N THR A 378 12.77 -13.21 13.24
CA THR A 378 12.55 -13.78 11.91
C THR A 378 13.57 -14.90 11.62
N GLU A 379 13.14 -15.90 10.89
CA GLU A 379 13.95 -16.96 10.30
C GLU A 379 13.81 -16.93 8.78
N ASN A 380 14.91 -17.18 8.05
CA ASN A 380 14.99 -17.14 6.60
C ASN A 380 14.54 -15.77 6.03
N ASP A 381 15.02 -14.67 6.62
CA ASP A 381 14.76 -13.34 6.06
C ASP A 381 15.53 -13.17 4.74
N ALA A 382 14.85 -12.73 3.68
CA ALA A 382 15.38 -12.70 2.32
C ALA A 382 16.12 -11.39 2.01
N TYR A 383 17.31 -11.48 1.41
CA TYR A 383 18.13 -10.34 1.01
C TYR A 383 18.61 -10.47 -0.44
N PHE A 384 18.56 -9.38 -1.18
CA PHE A 384 19.10 -9.31 -2.53
C PHE A 384 20.61 -9.11 -2.50
N VAL A 385 21.31 -9.90 -3.30
CA VAL A 385 22.75 -9.76 -3.52
C VAL A 385 23.08 -9.94 -4.98
N VAL A 386 24.20 -9.40 -5.43
CA VAL A 386 24.70 -9.64 -6.79
C VAL A 386 25.00 -11.13 -6.97
N ASP A 387 24.59 -11.72 -8.07
CA ASP A 387 24.85 -13.13 -8.39
C ASP A 387 26.34 -13.29 -8.76
N GLN A 388 27.02 -14.21 -8.08
CA GLN A 388 28.44 -14.47 -8.33
C GLN A 388 28.71 -15.14 -9.69
N SER A 389 27.74 -15.86 -10.24
CA SER A 389 27.84 -16.52 -11.55
C SER A 389 27.64 -15.56 -12.73
N ASP A 390 26.79 -14.54 -12.54
CA ASP A 390 26.55 -13.49 -13.51
C ASP A 390 26.33 -12.16 -12.77
N MET A 391 27.41 -11.43 -12.57
CA MET A 391 27.43 -10.18 -11.79
C MET A 391 26.56 -9.04 -12.36
N ARG A 392 25.86 -9.28 -13.46
CA ARG A 392 24.83 -8.40 -13.98
C ARG A 392 23.48 -8.65 -13.33
N LYS A 393 23.30 -9.77 -12.65
CA LYS A 393 22.03 -10.23 -12.07
C LYS A 393 22.07 -10.18 -10.56
N TYR A 394 20.90 -10.27 -10.00
CA TYR A 394 20.69 -10.43 -8.56
C TYR A 394 20.17 -11.83 -8.24
N THR A 395 20.51 -12.31 -7.07
CA THR A 395 19.95 -13.51 -6.47
C THR A 395 19.49 -13.21 -5.04
N ILE A 396 18.83 -14.18 -4.41
CA ILE A 396 18.37 -14.10 -3.02
C ILE A 396 19.25 -14.97 -2.15
N ILE A 397 19.69 -14.41 -1.03
CA ILE A 397 20.25 -15.16 0.09
C ILE A 397 19.33 -14.99 1.31
N TYR A 398 19.37 -15.96 2.18
CA TYR A 398 18.54 -15.97 3.39
C TYR A 398 19.42 -15.84 4.63
N ASP A 399 18.95 -15.03 5.59
CA ASP A 399 19.59 -14.94 6.90
C ASP A 399 19.24 -16.16 7.75
N GLY A 400 19.89 -16.29 8.90
CA GLY A 400 19.74 -17.42 9.82
C GLY A 400 18.37 -17.48 10.52
N LYS A 401 18.37 -18.13 11.68
CA LYS A 401 17.13 -18.43 12.42
C LYS A 401 16.72 -17.35 13.42
N ASN A 402 17.61 -16.43 13.76
CA ASN A 402 17.42 -15.50 14.88
C ASN A 402 17.68 -14.05 14.48
N ALA A 403 17.37 -13.70 13.24
CA ALA A 403 17.37 -12.30 12.84
C ALA A 403 16.31 -11.53 13.63
N SER A 404 16.59 -10.27 13.96
CA SER A 404 15.63 -9.45 14.71
C SER A 404 15.58 -8.01 14.23
N ALA A 405 14.46 -7.30 14.41
CA ALA A 405 14.32 -5.90 14.03
C ALA A 405 13.33 -5.09 14.84
N PHE A 406 13.65 -3.81 14.88
CA PHE A 406 12.78 -2.74 15.31
C PHE A 406 12.27 -1.95 14.09
N HIS A 407 11.00 -1.66 14.08
CA HIS A 407 10.37 -0.79 13.10
C HIS A 407 9.47 0.24 13.79
N LEU A 408 9.71 1.51 13.49
CA LEU A 408 8.83 2.63 13.85
C LEU A 408 8.26 3.21 12.55
N SER A 409 6.95 3.32 12.46
CA SER A 409 6.25 4.02 11.38
C SER A 409 5.36 5.12 11.94
N ALA A 410 5.54 6.34 11.44
CA ALA A 410 4.68 7.48 11.74
C ALA A 410 4.12 8.04 10.44
N GLU A 411 2.79 8.17 10.35
CA GLU A 411 2.10 8.66 9.17
C GLU A 411 1.12 9.76 9.59
N MET A 412 1.08 10.86 8.84
CA MET A 412 0.16 11.98 9.07
C MET A 412 -0.38 12.51 7.75
N THR A 413 -1.67 12.79 7.74
CA THR A 413 -2.34 13.52 6.65
C THR A 413 -3.03 14.74 7.25
N HIS A 414 -2.80 15.91 6.68
CA HIS A 414 -3.43 17.16 7.10
C HIS A 414 -4.14 17.84 5.93
N GLN A 415 -5.45 18.07 6.07
CA GLN A 415 -6.26 18.82 5.14
C GLN A 415 -6.43 20.24 5.69
N SER A 416 -5.53 21.17 5.31
CA SER A 416 -5.56 22.55 5.84
C SER A 416 -6.86 23.27 5.48
N ASN A 417 -7.28 23.14 4.23
CA ASN A 417 -8.54 23.64 3.68
C ASN A 417 -8.93 22.80 2.44
N SER A 418 -9.99 23.16 1.74
CA SER A 418 -10.43 22.45 0.52
C SER A 418 -9.38 22.39 -0.61
N LYS A 419 -8.36 23.26 -0.55
CA LYS A 419 -7.35 23.39 -1.60
C LYS A 419 -6.01 22.74 -1.26
N LEU A 420 -5.62 22.67 0.02
CA LEU A 420 -4.28 22.20 0.45
C LEU A 420 -4.38 20.94 1.29
N ARG A 421 -3.78 19.88 0.79
CA ARG A 421 -3.56 18.62 1.51
C ARG A 421 -2.06 18.35 1.65
N LEU A 422 -1.64 18.01 2.86
CA LEU A 422 -0.29 17.61 3.19
C LEU A 422 -0.30 16.14 3.64
N PHE A 423 0.76 15.42 3.30
CA PHE A 423 1.00 14.05 3.69
C PHE A 423 2.44 13.88 4.13
N GLY A 424 2.67 13.11 5.18
CA GLY A 424 3.99 12.72 5.63
C GLY A 424 4.00 11.31 6.20
N LYS A 425 5.03 10.54 5.86
CA LYS A 425 5.31 9.23 6.41
C LYS A 425 6.81 9.09 6.69
N LEU A 426 7.12 8.67 7.90
CA LEU A 426 8.47 8.35 8.36
C LEU A 426 8.51 6.88 8.75
N ASN A 427 9.46 6.13 8.23
CA ASN A 427 9.80 4.80 8.69
C ASN A 427 11.25 4.82 9.22
N ILE A 428 11.45 4.23 10.39
CA ILE A 428 12.78 4.02 10.98
C ILE A 428 12.93 2.52 11.21
N HIS A 429 14.06 1.99 10.80
CA HIS A 429 14.39 0.57 10.88
C HIS A 429 15.73 0.39 11.60
N SER A 430 15.81 -0.59 12.44
CA SER A 430 17.07 -1.10 12.96
C SER A 430 17.10 -2.61 12.79
N TYR A 431 18.18 -3.13 12.23
CA TYR A 431 18.31 -4.51 11.80
C TYR A 431 19.46 -5.22 12.52
N GLN A 432 19.20 -6.38 13.05
CA GLN A 432 20.21 -7.30 13.59
C GLN A 432 20.12 -8.63 12.86
N THR A 433 21.06 -8.86 11.98
CA THR A 433 21.19 -10.10 11.21
C THR A 433 21.76 -11.22 12.10
N ASP A 434 21.47 -12.48 11.78
CA ASP A 434 21.97 -13.66 12.50
C ASP A 434 23.28 -14.18 11.87
N THR A 435 23.26 -14.49 10.59
CA THR A 435 24.41 -15.06 9.85
C THR A 435 25.02 -14.09 8.84
N LEU A 436 24.25 -13.13 8.36
CA LEU A 436 24.74 -12.12 7.44
C LEU A 436 25.50 -11.01 8.21
N ARG A 437 26.49 -10.40 7.56
CA ARG A 437 27.26 -9.31 8.17
C ARG A 437 26.48 -8.02 8.27
N GLU A 438 25.55 -7.78 7.35
CA GLU A 438 24.77 -6.55 7.24
C GLU A 438 23.38 -6.83 6.67
N ALA A 439 22.42 -5.95 6.90
CA ALA A 439 21.11 -5.97 6.26
C ALA A 439 21.21 -5.36 4.85
N TYR A 440 21.56 -6.17 3.86
CA TYR A 440 21.86 -5.72 2.50
C TYR A 440 20.67 -5.08 1.81
N HIS A 441 20.90 -3.94 1.14
CA HIS A 441 19.92 -3.14 0.38
C HIS A 441 18.71 -2.67 1.21
N ARG A 442 18.86 -2.59 2.54
CA ARG A 442 17.81 -2.09 3.44
C ARG A 442 18.21 -0.77 4.07
N PRO A 443 17.43 0.30 3.85
CA PRO A 443 17.68 1.58 4.51
C PRO A 443 17.32 1.53 5.99
N THR A 444 17.98 2.36 6.80
CA THR A 444 17.64 2.52 8.22
C THR A 444 16.54 3.56 8.45
N TYR A 445 16.32 4.46 7.50
CA TYR A 445 15.13 5.32 7.49
C TYR A 445 14.64 5.58 6.08
N GLU A 446 13.33 5.82 5.97
CA GLU A 446 12.65 6.24 4.76
C GLU A 446 11.65 7.35 5.09
N ILE A 447 11.66 8.43 4.30
CA ILE A 447 10.73 9.55 4.44
C ILE A 447 9.96 9.69 3.13
N ASN A 448 8.65 9.76 3.22
CA ASN A 448 7.77 10.11 2.13
C ASN A 448 6.94 11.31 2.56
N ALA A 449 7.03 12.41 1.84
CA ALA A 449 6.24 13.61 2.12
C ALA A 449 5.64 14.15 0.83
N GLY A 450 4.46 14.71 0.92
CA GLY A 450 3.78 15.25 -0.24
C GLY A 450 2.84 16.39 0.09
N ALA A 451 2.63 17.25 -0.91
CA ALA A 451 1.69 18.36 -0.86
C ALA A 451 0.87 18.40 -2.15
N THR A 452 -0.44 18.50 -2.02
CA THR A 452 -1.33 18.74 -3.16
C THR A 452 -2.04 20.07 -2.95
N TYR A 453 -1.93 20.96 -3.93
CA TYR A 453 -2.54 22.28 -3.88
C TYR A 453 -3.40 22.55 -5.12
N ALA A 454 -4.69 22.88 -4.93
CA ALA A 454 -5.62 23.22 -5.99
C ALA A 454 -5.78 24.75 -6.07
N ILE A 455 -5.47 25.35 -7.24
CA ILE A 455 -5.58 26.78 -7.49
C ILE A 455 -6.75 27.04 -8.42
N ALA A 456 -7.74 27.79 -7.94
CA ALA A 456 -8.88 28.28 -8.73
C ALA A 456 -9.58 27.17 -9.57
N ASP A 457 -9.70 25.95 -9.05
CA ASP A 457 -10.30 24.76 -9.68
C ASP A 457 -9.74 24.37 -11.07
N LYS A 458 -8.73 25.10 -11.53
CA LYS A 458 -8.10 24.88 -12.84
C LYS A 458 -6.72 24.28 -12.75
N PHE A 459 -5.93 24.63 -11.75
CA PHE A 459 -4.58 24.12 -11.56
C PHE A 459 -4.52 23.19 -10.34
N ARG A 460 -3.85 22.07 -10.50
CA ARG A 460 -3.48 21.17 -9.43
C ARG A 460 -1.97 20.98 -9.43
N LEU A 461 -1.36 21.33 -8.34
CA LEU A 461 0.06 21.11 -8.09
C LEU A 461 0.20 19.95 -7.13
N GLN A 462 1.08 19.03 -7.44
CA GLN A 462 1.45 17.92 -6.56
C GLN A 462 2.96 17.87 -6.45
N LEU A 463 3.46 18.01 -5.23
CA LEU A 463 4.85 17.88 -4.87
C LEU A 463 5.01 16.62 -4.03
N ASP A 464 5.93 15.73 -4.41
CA ASP A 464 6.25 14.50 -3.70
C ASP A 464 7.75 14.42 -3.45
N MET A 465 8.13 14.10 -2.24
CA MET A 465 9.51 13.88 -1.80
C MET A 465 9.65 12.46 -1.24
N ILE A 466 10.67 11.76 -1.70
CA ILE A 466 11.07 10.44 -1.18
C ILE A 466 12.54 10.55 -0.79
N ALA A 467 12.86 10.23 0.47
CA ALA A 467 14.24 10.19 0.94
C ALA A 467 14.50 8.89 1.70
N TYR A 468 15.70 8.35 1.58
CA TYR A 468 16.13 7.19 2.32
C TYR A 468 17.62 7.26 2.68
N SER A 469 17.98 6.56 3.76
CA SER A 469 19.38 6.47 4.22
C SER A 469 20.25 5.67 3.26
N SER A 470 21.56 5.75 3.46
CA SER A 470 22.52 4.83 2.85
C SER A 470 22.18 3.37 3.20
N MET A 471 22.59 2.47 2.33
CA MET A 471 22.41 1.02 2.47
C MET A 471 23.75 0.32 2.27
N LYS A 472 23.86 -0.91 2.78
CA LYS A 472 25.02 -1.77 2.57
C LYS A 472 24.72 -2.79 1.48
N ALA A 473 25.73 -3.12 0.68
CA ALA A 473 25.65 -4.20 -0.31
C ALA A 473 26.97 -4.96 -0.41
N PRO A 474 26.96 -6.29 -0.51
CA PRO A 474 28.17 -7.06 -0.76
C PRO A 474 28.59 -6.85 -2.21
N ASP A 475 29.86 -6.51 -2.40
CA ASP A 475 30.49 -6.41 -3.71
C ASP A 475 31.42 -7.61 -3.92
N TYR A 476 30.91 -8.61 -4.59
CA TYR A 476 31.67 -9.81 -4.87
C TYR A 476 32.78 -9.61 -5.92
N ARG A 477 32.78 -8.48 -6.67
CA ARG A 477 33.86 -8.12 -7.60
C ARG A 477 35.11 -7.67 -6.85
N LEU A 478 34.90 -6.97 -5.73
CA LEU A 478 35.97 -6.41 -4.90
C LEU A 478 36.19 -7.19 -3.60
N GLY A 479 35.33 -8.14 -3.26
CA GLY A 479 35.38 -8.87 -1.99
C GLY A 479 35.06 -8.00 -0.75
N THR A 480 34.37 -6.88 -0.94
CA THR A 480 34.10 -5.87 0.08
C THR A 480 32.59 -5.71 0.33
N ILE A 481 32.24 -4.99 1.39
CA ILE A 481 30.89 -4.47 1.59
C ILE A 481 30.92 -2.98 1.25
N ASN A 482 30.17 -2.58 0.24
CA ASN A 482 30.10 -1.21 -0.23
C ASN A 482 28.91 -0.46 0.38
N ASN A 483 29.07 0.85 0.53
CA ASN A 483 27.97 1.75 0.79
C ASN A 483 27.27 2.09 -0.53
N ILE A 484 25.94 1.99 -0.53
CA ILE A 484 25.09 2.63 -1.52
C ILE A 484 24.58 3.91 -0.87
N ASP A 485 24.89 5.05 -1.46
CA ASP A 485 24.49 6.34 -0.90
C ASP A 485 22.97 6.46 -0.80
N GLY A 486 22.51 6.99 0.32
CA GLY A 486 21.16 7.46 0.48
C GLY A 486 20.87 8.67 -0.42
N GLY A 487 19.66 9.15 -0.40
CA GLY A 487 19.38 10.36 -1.16
C GLY A 487 17.91 10.74 -1.14
N THR A 488 17.65 11.90 -1.76
CA THR A 488 16.32 12.49 -1.84
C THR A 488 15.89 12.57 -3.30
N ASP A 489 14.68 12.18 -3.59
CA ASP A 489 13.99 12.32 -4.86
C ASP A 489 12.85 13.33 -4.68
N LEU A 490 12.82 14.36 -5.52
CA LEU A 490 11.80 15.40 -5.49
C LEU A 490 11.08 15.42 -6.84
N ASN A 491 9.76 15.28 -6.79
CA ASN A 491 8.90 15.17 -7.96
C ASN A 491 7.82 16.24 -7.92
N LEU A 492 7.52 16.87 -9.06
CA LEU A 492 6.46 17.86 -9.20
C LEU A 492 5.57 17.49 -10.38
N ALA A 493 4.28 17.43 -10.15
CA ALA A 493 3.27 17.33 -11.19
C ALA A 493 2.40 18.59 -11.19
N ILE A 494 2.10 19.10 -12.39
CA ILE A 494 1.24 20.24 -12.62
C ILE A 494 0.18 19.83 -13.61
N ASP A 495 -1.09 19.85 -13.21
CA ASP A 495 -2.24 19.59 -14.06
C ASP A 495 -3.00 20.90 -14.28
N TYR A 496 -3.25 21.25 -15.54
CA TYR A 496 -4.07 22.38 -15.96
C TYR A 496 -5.34 21.91 -16.65
N LYS A 497 -6.48 22.17 -16.04
CA LYS A 497 -7.80 21.84 -16.56
C LYS A 497 -8.23 22.90 -17.58
N TYR A 498 -7.98 22.65 -18.86
CA TYR A 498 -8.40 23.54 -19.93
C TYR A 498 -9.92 23.58 -20.07
N SER A 499 -10.57 22.40 -20.07
CA SER A 499 -12.02 22.26 -20.12
C SER A 499 -12.49 21.11 -19.20
N LYS A 500 -13.79 20.81 -19.21
CA LYS A 500 -14.33 19.62 -18.50
C LYS A 500 -13.85 18.30 -19.13
N ILE A 501 -13.40 18.33 -20.38
CA ILE A 501 -13.01 17.15 -21.17
C ILE A 501 -11.50 17.05 -21.29
N ILE A 502 -10.79 18.17 -21.45
CA ILE A 502 -9.37 18.22 -21.78
C ILE A 502 -8.57 18.86 -20.65
N SER A 503 -7.47 18.23 -20.27
CA SER A 503 -6.45 18.83 -19.40
C SER A 503 -5.07 18.64 -20.01
N VAL A 504 -4.18 19.58 -19.73
CA VAL A 504 -2.74 19.51 -20.03
C VAL A 504 -2.01 19.26 -18.73
N PHE A 505 -1.00 18.41 -18.75
CA PHE A 505 -0.20 18.19 -17.57
C PHE A 505 1.30 18.11 -17.89
N THR A 506 2.11 18.46 -16.91
CA THR A 506 3.55 18.24 -16.94
C THR A 506 3.99 17.53 -15.67
N GLN A 507 5.03 16.70 -15.81
CA GLN A 507 5.64 15.98 -14.69
C GLN A 507 7.14 16.16 -14.75
N PHE A 508 7.71 16.53 -13.62
CA PHE A 508 9.15 16.63 -13.39
C PHE A 508 9.51 15.63 -12.31
N ASN A 509 10.27 14.60 -12.66
CA ASN A 509 10.74 13.59 -11.72
C ASN A 509 12.24 13.77 -11.50
N ASN A 510 12.69 13.47 -10.28
CA ASN A 510 14.06 13.63 -9.85
C ASN A 510 14.60 15.03 -10.17
N ILE A 511 13.89 16.07 -9.69
CA ILE A 511 14.25 17.48 -9.94
C ILE A 511 15.66 17.81 -9.43
N LEU A 512 16.11 17.14 -8.37
CA LEU A 512 17.44 17.29 -7.80
C LEU A 512 18.54 16.68 -8.68
N ASN A 513 18.14 15.94 -9.74
CA ASN A 513 19.04 15.26 -10.69
C ASN A 513 20.07 14.34 -10.02
N TYR A 514 19.72 13.77 -8.87
CA TYR A 514 20.61 12.91 -8.13
C TYR A 514 20.50 11.47 -8.64
N GLN A 515 21.54 11.02 -9.37
CA GLN A 515 21.63 9.64 -9.87
C GLN A 515 22.18 8.75 -8.77
N ARG A 516 21.34 7.92 -8.21
CA ARG A 516 21.66 7.00 -7.13
C ARG A 516 21.26 5.57 -7.51
N ALA A 517 21.91 4.60 -6.90
CA ALA A 517 21.54 3.20 -7.02
C ALA A 517 20.52 2.82 -5.93
N ARG A 518 19.45 2.11 -6.27
CA ARG A 518 18.66 1.34 -5.31
C ARG A 518 19.33 -0.02 -5.05
N TYR A 519 19.93 -0.56 -6.08
CA TYR A 519 20.69 -1.79 -6.08
C TYR A 519 22.08 -1.52 -6.61
N LEU A 520 23.10 -2.12 -6.00
CA LEU A 520 24.51 -1.89 -6.37
C LEU A 520 24.70 -2.05 -7.90
N TYR A 521 25.35 -1.07 -8.54
CA TYR A 521 25.54 -0.93 -9.99
C TYR A 521 24.31 -0.54 -10.83
N TYR A 522 23.13 -0.36 -10.22
CA TYR A 522 21.90 0.01 -10.92
C TYR A 522 21.45 1.42 -10.54
N ASN A 523 22.07 2.42 -11.16
CA ASN A 523 21.70 3.82 -10.96
C ASN A 523 20.33 4.12 -11.59
N ASN A 524 19.56 4.98 -10.95
CA ASN A 524 18.30 5.48 -11.50
C ASN A 524 18.55 6.51 -12.61
N TYR A 525 17.49 6.90 -13.31
CA TYR A 525 17.52 8.02 -14.25
C TYR A 525 17.76 9.34 -13.52
N GLY A 526 18.44 10.30 -14.18
CA GLY A 526 18.54 11.66 -13.72
C GLY A 526 17.21 12.42 -13.84
N PHE A 527 17.27 13.73 -13.96
CA PHE A 527 16.09 14.60 -14.12
C PHE A 527 15.24 14.19 -15.33
N GLN A 528 13.95 13.94 -15.09
CA GLN A 528 12.99 13.58 -16.11
C GLN A 528 11.89 14.63 -16.19
N ALA A 529 11.59 15.07 -17.41
CA ALA A 529 10.49 15.97 -17.72
C ALA A 529 9.56 15.34 -18.75
N MET A 530 8.26 15.39 -18.50
CA MET A 530 7.23 14.88 -19.40
C MET A 530 6.13 15.93 -19.57
N LEU A 531 5.60 16.02 -20.79
CA LEU A 531 4.41 16.81 -21.12
C LEU A 531 3.33 15.91 -21.69
N GLY A 532 2.10 16.14 -21.31
CA GLY A 532 1.00 15.27 -21.72
C GLY A 532 -0.37 15.94 -21.74
N LEU A 533 -1.32 15.19 -22.29
CA LEU A 533 -2.72 15.54 -22.39
C LEU A 533 -3.57 14.46 -21.71
N SER A 534 -4.67 14.87 -21.11
CA SER A 534 -5.69 13.94 -20.64
C SER A 534 -7.07 14.31 -21.17
N PHE A 535 -7.88 13.29 -21.45
CA PHE A 535 -9.21 13.39 -22.03
C PHE A 535 -10.20 12.58 -21.18
N ASN A 536 -11.35 13.21 -20.87
CA ASN A 536 -12.51 12.54 -20.27
C ASN A 536 -13.63 12.49 -21.32
N PHE A 537 -14.21 11.33 -21.64
CA PHE A 537 -15.25 11.21 -22.67
C PHE A 537 -16.24 10.07 -22.41
#